data_8f91316f08a7bafa0e2eee9015c51705
#
_entry.id   8f91316f08a7bafa0e2eee9015c51705
#
_cell.length_a   1.000
_cell.length_b   1.000
_cell.length_c   1.000
_cell.angle_alpha   90.00
_cell.angle_beta   90.00
_cell.angle_gamma   90.00
#
_symmetry.space_group_name_H-M   'P 1'
#
loop_
_entity.id
_entity.type
_entity.pdbx_description
1 polymer ?
#
loop_
_entity_poly.entity_id
_entity_poly.type
_entity_poly.pdbx_seq_one_letter_code
_entity_poly.pdbx_strand_id
1 'polypeptide(L)'
;MSGRVEKRWGVQTDTLLTSFGYANKINDDITLLAKNIYTLQEDNTQNKDRTVDRFQLGVAYRDYDNNISDHLAKIEYRYDNNGLDADSPYKKETYIASLHSNYHPVRRLTLSGHYAGKYNELTMDGVTSDSTSQVLSARAMYDINERWDAGIQAGTMWSDNDSRNYLIGAEVGYTPMANLWVSAGYNFKGYHDDDIASGSDNQQGAYIRLRFKFDEDLFNKKRPTVNSRMMPNGEVTTK
;
A
#
# COMPACT_ATOMS: atom_id res chain seq x y z
N MET A 1 4.46 -11.70 16.26
CA MET A 1 5.68 -12.23 15.64
C MET A 1 5.30 -13.43 14.78
N SER A 2 5.73 -13.50 13.52
CA SER A 2 5.48 -14.61 12.59
C SER A 2 6.75 -14.95 11.83
N GLY A 3 6.93 -16.23 11.50
CA GLY A 3 8.08 -16.70 10.72
C GLY A 3 7.68 -17.86 9.82
N ARG A 4 8.33 -17.97 8.66
CA ARG A 4 8.19 -19.08 7.72
C ARG A 4 9.54 -19.40 7.12
N VAL A 5 9.84 -20.70 7.03
CA VAL A 5 10.96 -21.22 6.26
C VAL A 5 10.40 -22.30 5.35
N GLU A 6 10.72 -22.24 4.07
CA GLU A 6 10.27 -23.19 3.07
C GLU A 6 11.40 -23.51 2.12
N LYS A 7 11.66 -24.79 1.91
CA LYS A 7 12.58 -25.27 0.87
C LYS A 7 11.79 -26.09 -0.13
N ARG A 8 11.95 -25.78 -1.41
CA ARG A 8 11.37 -26.51 -2.55
C ARG A 8 12.50 -27.05 -3.38
N TRP A 9 12.42 -28.33 -3.70
CA TRP A 9 13.33 -29.01 -4.60
C TRP A 9 12.66 -29.15 -5.96
N GLY A 10 13.29 -28.63 -6.99
CA GLY A 10 12.83 -28.70 -8.37
C GLY A 10 13.81 -29.47 -9.26
N VAL A 11 13.37 -29.81 -10.45
CA VAL A 11 14.23 -30.49 -11.43
C VAL A 11 15.34 -29.56 -11.95
N GLN A 12 15.01 -28.28 -12.15
CA GLN A 12 15.93 -27.29 -12.70
C GLN A 12 16.46 -26.35 -11.61
N THR A 13 15.61 -25.95 -10.67
CA THR A 13 16.00 -24.97 -9.63
C THR A 13 15.50 -25.42 -8.26
N ASP A 14 16.35 -25.28 -7.26
CA ASP A 14 15.98 -25.35 -5.85
C ASP A 14 15.65 -23.95 -5.34
N THR A 15 14.67 -23.84 -4.45
CA THR A 15 14.26 -22.54 -3.88
C THR A 15 14.21 -22.62 -2.36
N LEU A 16 14.91 -21.74 -1.69
CA LEU A 16 14.78 -21.45 -0.26
C LEU A 16 14.06 -20.13 -0.07
N LEU A 17 12.95 -20.14 0.67
CA LEU A 17 12.22 -18.95 1.07
C LEU A 17 12.20 -18.84 2.58
N THR A 18 12.61 -17.69 3.10
CA THR A 18 12.42 -17.34 4.50
C THR A 18 11.63 -16.06 4.62
N SER A 19 10.73 -15.99 5.58
CA SER A 19 10.06 -14.74 5.92
C SER A 19 9.94 -14.59 7.41
N PHE A 20 10.11 -13.35 7.85
CA PHE A 20 10.00 -12.94 9.25
C PHE A 20 9.13 -11.69 9.32
N GLY A 21 8.19 -11.68 10.26
CA GLY A 21 7.33 -10.54 10.52
C GLY A 21 7.26 -10.25 12.02
N TYR A 22 7.40 -8.99 12.35
CA TYR A 22 7.32 -8.49 13.71
C TYR A 22 6.39 -7.30 13.79
N ALA A 23 5.50 -7.30 14.77
CA ALA A 23 4.67 -6.16 15.12
C ALA A 23 4.68 -6.02 16.65
N ASN A 24 4.94 -4.82 17.12
CA ASN A 24 4.99 -4.49 18.55
C ASN A 24 4.24 -3.18 18.81
N LYS A 25 3.25 -3.25 19.67
CA LYS A 25 2.52 -2.11 20.17
C LYS A 25 3.34 -1.48 21.30
N ILE A 26 3.87 -0.26 21.08
CA ILE A 26 4.66 0.48 22.07
C ILE A 26 3.73 1.08 23.13
N ASN A 27 2.65 1.69 22.66
CA ASN A 27 1.56 2.24 23.46
C ASN A 27 0.24 2.11 22.69
N ASP A 28 -0.84 2.73 23.18
CA ASP A 28 -2.15 2.61 22.53
C ASP A 28 -2.20 3.25 21.14
N ASP A 29 -1.37 4.24 20.89
CA ASP A 29 -1.32 4.99 19.63
C ASP A 29 -0.28 4.46 18.64
N ILE A 30 0.85 3.89 19.11
CA ILE A 30 2.03 3.61 18.28
C ILE A 30 2.30 2.12 18.18
N THR A 31 2.41 1.64 16.95
CA THR A 31 2.83 0.26 16.63
C THR A 31 4.04 0.29 15.71
N LEU A 32 5.08 -0.44 16.07
CA LEU A 32 6.23 -0.73 15.21
C LEU A 32 5.98 -2.00 14.40
N LEU A 33 6.40 -1.97 13.13
CA LEU A 33 6.27 -3.05 12.17
C LEU A 33 7.63 -3.32 11.55
N ALA A 34 8.00 -4.60 11.42
CA ALA A 34 9.17 -5.01 10.65
C ALA A 34 8.82 -6.28 9.87
N LYS A 35 9.33 -6.38 8.64
CA LYS A 35 9.18 -7.58 7.81
C LYS A 35 10.41 -7.77 6.95
N ASN A 36 10.86 -9.01 6.85
CA ASN A 36 11.87 -9.43 5.90
C ASN A 36 11.35 -10.64 5.12
N ILE A 37 11.62 -10.68 3.83
CA ILE A 37 11.37 -11.83 2.96
C ILE A 37 12.65 -12.03 2.16
N TYR A 38 13.25 -13.19 2.31
CA TYR A 38 14.44 -13.60 1.57
C TYR A 38 14.13 -14.84 0.74
N THR A 39 14.54 -14.82 -0.52
CA THR A 39 14.40 -15.95 -1.44
C THR A 39 15.73 -16.19 -2.14
N LEU A 40 16.21 -17.41 -2.10
CA LEU A 40 17.36 -17.90 -2.85
C LEU A 40 16.88 -18.99 -3.81
N GLN A 41 17.19 -18.83 -5.09
CA GLN A 41 16.94 -19.81 -6.14
C GLN A 41 18.29 -20.24 -6.71
N GLU A 42 18.57 -21.52 -6.70
CA GLU A 42 19.82 -22.13 -7.19
C GLU A 42 19.53 -23.01 -8.40
N ASP A 43 20.26 -22.81 -9.49
CA ASP A 43 20.20 -23.71 -10.66
C ASP A 43 20.94 -25.00 -10.36
N ASN A 44 20.29 -26.13 -10.55
CA ASN A 44 20.87 -27.46 -10.24
C ASN A 44 21.90 -27.92 -11.27
N THR A 45 22.08 -27.19 -12.38
CA THR A 45 22.93 -27.60 -13.52
C THR A 45 24.06 -26.60 -13.83
N GLN A 46 23.85 -25.31 -13.58
CA GLN A 46 24.74 -24.27 -14.10
C GLN A 46 25.48 -23.44 -13.02
N ASN A 47 25.43 -23.81 -11.76
CA ASN A 47 26.03 -23.06 -10.64
C ASN A 47 25.71 -21.55 -10.69
N LYS A 48 24.46 -21.22 -10.99
CA LYS A 48 23.90 -19.87 -11.04
C LYS A 48 22.82 -19.75 -10.00
N ASP A 49 22.64 -18.56 -9.50
CA ASP A 49 21.64 -18.27 -8.47
C ASP A 49 20.91 -16.96 -8.74
N ARG A 50 19.76 -16.83 -8.09
CA ARG A 50 19.04 -15.58 -7.93
C ARG A 50 18.74 -15.37 -6.46
N THR A 51 19.12 -14.21 -5.96
CA THR A 51 18.84 -13.78 -4.60
C THR A 51 17.88 -12.61 -4.61
N VAL A 52 16.76 -12.74 -3.89
CA VAL A 52 15.80 -11.64 -3.67
C VAL A 52 15.68 -11.42 -2.18
N ASP A 53 15.96 -10.20 -1.72
CA ASP A 53 15.73 -9.77 -0.34
C ASP A 53 14.83 -8.54 -0.30
N ARG A 54 13.84 -8.56 0.59
CA ARG A 54 12.92 -7.47 0.82
C ARG A 54 12.80 -7.20 2.30
N PHE A 55 13.34 -6.07 2.72
CA PHE A 55 13.30 -5.62 4.09
C PHE A 55 12.38 -4.40 4.24
N GLN A 56 11.50 -4.41 5.23
CA GLN A 56 10.53 -3.36 5.48
C GLN A 56 10.51 -3.00 6.96
N LEU A 57 10.53 -1.70 7.24
CA LEU A 57 10.25 -1.14 8.57
C LEU A 57 9.10 -0.15 8.45
N GLY A 58 8.24 -0.13 9.45
CA GLY A 58 7.11 0.78 9.50
C GLY A 58 6.77 1.22 10.91
N VAL A 59 6.19 2.41 11.00
CA VAL A 59 5.60 2.97 12.21
C VAL A 59 4.17 3.35 11.88
N ALA A 60 3.23 2.75 12.58
CA ALA A 60 1.83 3.11 12.52
C ALA A 60 1.47 3.91 13.78
N TYR A 61 0.87 5.08 13.57
CA TYR A 61 0.28 5.91 14.59
C TYR A 61 -1.23 5.97 14.38
N ARG A 62 -1.99 5.88 15.45
CA ARG A 62 -3.42 6.10 15.46
C ARG A 62 -3.83 6.81 16.73
N ASP A 63 -4.52 7.93 16.61
CA ASP A 63 -5.14 8.60 17.76
C ASP A 63 -6.22 7.67 18.35
N TYR A 64 -5.85 6.95 19.40
CA TYR A 64 -6.70 5.93 20.02
C TYR A 64 -7.92 6.54 20.70
N ASP A 65 -7.74 7.68 21.35
CA ASP A 65 -8.80 8.30 22.17
C ASP A 65 -9.88 8.98 21.32
N ASN A 66 -9.47 9.73 20.29
CA ASN A 66 -10.40 10.55 19.50
C ASN A 66 -10.61 10.02 18.08
N ASN A 67 -9.73 9.13 17.57
CA ASN A 67 -9.73 8.64 16.19
C ASN A 67 -9.75 9.77 15.12
N ILE A 68 -9.12 10.91 15.42
CA ILE A 68 -9.08 12.07 14.54
C ILE A 68 -8.05 11.85 13.43
N SER A 69 -6.97 11.13 13.72
CA SER A 69 -5.92 10.89 12.71
C SER A 69 -5.30 9.51 12.81
N ASP A 70 -4.86 9.00 11.67
CA ASP A 70 -3.99 7.83 11.59
C ASP A 70 -2.91 8.06 10.53
N HIS A 71 -1.69 7.57 10.81
CA HIS A 71 -0.52 7.74 9.98
C HIS A 71 0.25 6.44 9.88
N LEU A 72 0.78 6.15 8.70
CA LEU A 72 1.66 5.02 8.45
C LEU A 72 2.89 5.49 7.69
N ALA A 73 4.03 5.48 8.34
CA ALA A 73 5.33 5.69 7.71
C ALA A 73 5.99 4.33 7.46
N LYS A 74 6.56 4.13 6.28
CA LYS A 74 7.24 2.90 5.90
C LYS A 74 8.50 3.22 5.11
N ILE A 75 9.58 2.49 5.40
CA ILE A 75 10.77 2.38 4.56
C ILE A 75 10.93 0.94 4.12
N GLU A 76 11.41 0.75 2.90
CA GLU A 76 11.58 -0.56 2.29
C GLU A 76 12.87 -0.58 1.46
N TYR A 77 13.66 -1.63 1.64
CA TYR A 77 14.79 -1.98 0.80
C TYR A 77 14.48 -3.27 0.07
N ARG A 78 14.75 -3.31 -1.23
CA ARG A 78 14.66 -4.50 -2.06
C ARG A 78 15.99 -4.71 -2.79
N TYR A 79 16.44 -5.93 -2.76
CA TYR A 79 17.59 -6.41 -3.48
C TYR A 79 17.15 -7.56 -4.38
N ASP A 80 17.50 -7.53 -5.66
CA ASP A 80 17.24 -8.61 -6.62
C ASP A 80 18.51 -8.76 -7.48
N ASN A 81 19.22 -9.84 -7.25
CA ASN A 81 20.41 -10.22 -8.04
C ASN A 81 20.06 -11.50 -8.81
N ASN A 82 19.89 -11.37 -10.11
CA ASN A 82 19.48 -12.46 -10.99
C ASN A 82 20.63 -12.91 -11.87
N GLY A 83 21.33 -13.98 -11.44
CA GLY A 83 22.34 -14.69 -12.23
C GLY A 83 21.77 -15.88 -13.01
N LEU A 84 20.48 -16.27 -12.81
CA LEU A 84 19.86 -17.40 -13.51
C LEU A 84 19.61 -17.10 -14.99
N ASP A 85 19.33 -15.83 -15.34
CA ASP A 85 19.22 -15.42 -16.73
C ASP A 85 20.63 -15.31 -17.34
N ALA A 86 20.96 -16.28 -18.22
CA ALA A 86 22.27 -16.35 -18.83
C ALA A 86 22.52 -15.22 -19.83
N ASP A 87 21.47 -14.74 -20.47
CA ASP A 87 21.54 -13.77 -21.56
C ASP A 87 21.49 -12.33 -21.03
N SER A 88 20.94 -12.12 -19.83
CA SER A 88 20.75 -10.78 -19.27
C SER A 88 20.82 -10.80 -17.72
N PRO A 89 21.98 -11.16 -17.13
CA PRO A 89 22.13 -11.10 -15.68
C PRO A 89 22.03 -9.65 -15.19
N TYR A 90 21.30 -9.43 -14.07
CA TYR A 90 21.15 -8.10 -13.51
C TYR A 90 21.20 -8.09 -11.99
N LYS A 91 21.61 -6.95 -11.44
CA LYS A 91 21.51 -6.60 -10.03
C LYS A 91 20.64 -5.35 -9.91
N LYS A 92 19.55 -5.43 -9.14
CA LYS A 92 18.66 -4.29 -8.87
C LYS A 92 18.57 -4.04 -7.38
N GLU A 93 18.80 -2.80 -6.99
CA GLU A 93 18.55 -2.30 -5.64
C GLU A 93 17.48 -1.22 -5.67
N THR A 94 16.52 -1.29 -4.74
CA THR A 94 15.41 -0.35 -4.69
C THR A 94 15.20 0.10 -3.25
N TYR A 95 15.17 1.41 -3.05
CA TYR A 95 14.86 2.05 -1.78
C TYR A 95 13.53 2.78 -1.92
N ILE A 96 12.59 2.51 -1.03
CA ILE A 96 11.27 3.14 -1.04
C ILE A 96 10.99 3.71 0.34
N ALA A 97 10.53 4.96 0.37
CA ALA A 97 9.98 5.57 1.57
C ALA A 97 8.55 6.04 1.29
N SER A 98 7.61 5.78 2.20
CA SER A 98 6.23 6.19 2.02
C SER A 98 5.59 6.64 3.33
N LEU A 99 4.68 7.59 3.21
CA LEU A 99 3.85 8.12 4.29
C LEU A 99 2.39 8.17 3.82
N HIS A 100 1.52 7.48 4.53
CA HIS A 100 0.07 7.62 4.43
C HIS A 100 -0.46 8.33 5.66
N SER A 101 -1.37 9.25 5.47
CA SER A 101 -1.98 10.03 6.54
C SER A 101 -3.46 10.18 6.27
N ASN A 102 -4.29 9.87 7.25
CA ASN A 102 -5.71 10.20 7.25
C ASN A 102 -6.00 11.14 8.41
N TYR A 103 -6.84 12.13 8.12
CA TYR A 103 -7.26 13.14 9.09
C TYR A 103 -8.77 13.37 8.97
N HIS A 104 -9.45 13.36 10.10
CA HIS A 104 -10.89 13.52 10.22
C HIS A 104 -11.21 14.82 11.00
N PRO A 105 -11.15 16.00 10.36
CA PRO A 105 -11.40 17.27 11.05
C PRO A 105 -12.82 17.38 11.61
N VAL A 106 -13.76 16.74 10.94
CA VAL A 106 -15.15 16.56 11.39
C VAL A 106 -15.62 15.16 11.00
N ARG A 107 -16.65 14.67 11.71
CA ARG A 107 -17.14 13.30 11.54
C ARG A 107 -17.48 12.90 10.10
N ARG A 108 -17.89 13.85 9.25
CA ARG A 108 -18.30 13.59 7.86
C ARG A 108 -17.22 13.80 6.84
N LEU A 109 -16.05 14.31 7.23
CA LEU A 109 -14.96 14.63 6.30
C LEU A 109 -13.73 13.81 6.62
N THR A 110 -13.26 13.07 5.62
CA THR A 110 -11.98 12.37 5.65
C THR A 110 -11.04 13.00 4.64
N LEU A 111 -9.91 13.47 5.10
CA LEU A 111 -8.79 13.93 4.28
C LEU A 111 -7.69 12.88 4.32
N SER A 112 -7.26 12.41 3.17
CA SER A 112 -6.18 11.45 3.05
C SER A 112 -5.03 12.06 2.26
N GLY A 113 -3.80 11.85 2.71
CA GLY A 113 -2.58 12.23 2.03
C GLY A 113 -1.67 11.04 1.86
N HIS A 114 -0.99 10.96 0.74
CA HIS A 114 0.02 9.96 0.47
C HIS A 114 1.23 10.61 -0.19
N TYR A 115 2.39 10.36 0.36
CA TYR A 115 3.68 10.67 -0.24
C TYR A 115 4.50 9.39 -0.33
N ALA A 116 5.17 9.16 -1.46
CA ALA A 116 6.17 8.11 -1.57
C ALA A 116 7.30 8.53 -2.51
N GLY A 117 8.50 8.07 -2.19
CA GLY A 117 9.69 8.21 -3.03
C GLY A 117 10.34 6.86 -3.24
N LYS A 118 10.84 6.64 -4.45
CA LYS A 118 11.54 5.42 -4.87
C LYS A 118 12.84 5.81 -5.57
N TYR A 119 13.93 5.19 -5.14
CA TYR A 119 15.23 5.20 -5.82
C TYR A 119 15.57 3.79 -6.26
N ASN A 120 15.86 3.61 -7.54
CA ASN A 120 16.30 2.34 -8.10
C ASN A 120 17.73 2.50 -8.64
N GLU A 121 18.53 1.49 -8.40
CA GLU A 121 19.82 1.28 -9.07
C GLU A 121 19.77 -0.07 -9.78
N LEU A 122 20.03 -0.08 -11.07
CA LEU A 122 20.05 -1.27 -11.92
C LEU A 122 21.44 -1.40 -12.56
N THR A 123 22.11 -2.51 -12.28
CA THR A 123 23.37 -2.88 -12.95
C THR A 123 23.09 -4.06 -13.88
N MET A 124 23.36 -3.89 -15.15
CA MET A 124 23.26 -4.91 -16.20
C MET A 124 24.49 -4.84 -17.10
N ASP A 125 25.12 -5.96 -17.38
CA ASP A 125 26.33 -6.05 -18.23
C ASP A 125 27.46 -5.09 -17.81
N GLY A 126 27.59 -4.86 -16.49
CA GLY A 126 28.59 -3.95 -15.94
C GLY A 126 28.27 -2.46 -16.09
N VAL A 127 27.12 -2.12 -16.64
CA VAL A 127 26.62 -0.74 -16.73
C VAL A 127 25.61 -0.53 -15.63
N THR A 128 25.80 0.52 -14.83
CA THR A 128 24.88 0.91 -13.77
C THR A 128 24.07 2.13 -14.21
N SER A 129 22.77 2.06 -14.05
CA SER A 129 21.84 3.16 -14.24
C SER A 129 20.98 3.33 -12.99
N ASP A 130 20.64 4.56 -12.65
CA ASP A 130 19.80 4.89 -11.54
C ASP A 130 18.55 5.67 -11.99
N SER A 131 17.51 5.62 -11.19
CA SER A 131 16.28 6.37 -11.41
C SER A 131 15.58 6.69 -10.12
N THR A 132 15.02 7.90 -10.06
CA THR A 132 14.23 8.38 -8.93
C THR A 132 12.80 8.68 -9.38
N SER A 133 11.83 8.27 -8.58
CA SER A 133 10.43 8.61 -8.80
C SER A 133 9.79 9.00 -7.48
N GLN A 134 8.92 10.00 -7.51
CA GLN A 134 8.20 10.47 -6.34
C GLN A 134 6.73 10.68 -6.67
N VAL A 135 5.87 10.48 -5.67
CA VAL A 135 4.43 10.69 -5.79
C VAL A 135 3.93 11.47 -4.58
N LEU A 136 3.05 12.41 -4.84
CA LEU A 136 2.27 13.10 -3.83
C LEU A 136 0.81 13.08 -4.27
N SER A 137 -0.07 12.61 -3.41
CA SER A 137 -1.51 12.63 -3.68
C SER A 137 -2.31 12.99 -2.44
N ALA A 138 -3.46 13.56 -2.67
CA ALA A 138 -4.44 13.90 -1.65
C ALA A 138 -5.85 13.52 -2.12
N ARG A 139 -6.70 13.15 -1.18
CA ARG A 139 -8.09 12.80 -1.39
C ARG A 139 -8.94 13.39 -0.28
N ALA A 140 -10.08 13.95 -0.64
CA ALA A 140 -11.09 14.39 0.30
C ALA A 140 -12.39 13.62 0.05
N MET A 141 -12.93 13.00 1.09
CA MET A 141 -14.20 12.26 1.06
C MET A 141 -15.17 12.90 2.03
N TYR A 142 -16.38 13.18 1.57
CA TYR A 142 -17.45 13.74 2.38
C TYR A 142 -18.66 12.81 2.42
N ASP A 143 -19.06 12.42 3.62
CA ASP A 143 -20.26 11.62 3.86
C ASP A 143 -21.51 12.51 3.78
N ILE A 144 -22.23 12.45 2.66
CA ILE A 144 -23.47 13.21 2.43
C ILE A 144 -24.54 12.77 3.41
N ASN A 145 -24.65 11.46 3.60
CA ASN A 145 -25.53 10.82 4.59
C ASN A 145 -24.97 9.44 5.01
N GLU A 146 -25.70 8.64 5.72
CA GLU A 146 -25.28 7.32 6.23
C GLU A 146 -24.95 6.30 5.12
N ARG A 147 -25.38 6.55 3.88
CA ARG A 147 -25.20 5.61 2.77
C ARG A 147 -24.45 6.18 1.59
N TRP A 148 -24.43 7.48 1.40
CA TRP A 148 -23.83 8.12 0.26
C TRP A 148 -22.65 8.99 0.68
N ASP A 149 -21.56 8.85 -0.01
CA ASP A 149 -20.39 9.71 0.09
C ASP A 149 -19.96 10.19 -1.31
N ALA A 150 -19.21 11.26 -1.34
CA ALA A 150 -18.61 11.79 -2.54
C ALA A 150 -17.15 12.21 -2.24
N GLY A 151 -16.28 12.02 -3.20
CA GLY A 151 -14.86 12.32 -3.05
C GLY A 151 -14.24 12.93 -4.27
N ILE A 152 -13.17 13.66 -4.01
CA ILE A 152 -12.26 14.18 -5.03
C ILE A 152 -10.84 13.73 -4.69
N GLN A 153 -10.03 13.52 -5.72
CA GLN A 153 -8.62 13.21 -5.56
C GLN A 153 -7.77 14.01 -6.52
N ALA A 154 -6.58 14.36 -6.07
CA ALA A 154 -5.58 15.04 -6.88
C ALA A 154 -4.19 14.53 -6.49
N GLY A 155 -3.27 14.52 -7.44
CA GLY A 155 -1.90 14.10 -7.19
C GLY A 155 -0.97 14.42 -8.33
N THR A 156 0.30 14.21 -8.08
CA THR A 156 1.37 14.33 -9.07
C THR A 156 2.42 13.27 -8.82
N MET A 157 2.96 12.73 -9.90
CA MET A 157 4.13 11.86 -9.91
C MET A 157 5.19 12.48 -10.81
N TRP A 158 6.41 12.51 -10.36
CA TRP A 158 7.55 13.04 -11.11
C TRP A 158 8.76 12.13 -10.96
N SER A 159 9.60 12.13 -11.97
CA SER A 159 10.85 11.36 -12.02
C SER A 159 11.99 12.22 -12.54
N ASP A 160 13.21 11.76 -12.36
CA ASP A 160 14.46 12.42 -12.76
C ASP A 160 14.62 12.64 -14.27
N ASN A 161 13.85 11.92 -15.10
CA ASN A 161 13.78 12.13 -16.55
C ASN A 161 12.85 13.28 -16.97
N ASP A 162 12.55 14.24 -16.06
CA ASP A 162 11.61 15.36 -16.24
C ASP A 162 10.17 14.95 -16.56
N SER A 163 9.84 13.67 -16.41
CA SER A 163 8.47 13.20 -16.59
C SER A 163 7.60 13.64 -15.40
N ARG A 164 6.49 14.31 -15.71
CA ARG A 164 5.45 14.68 -14.74
C ARG A 164 4.10 14.19 -15.18
N ASN A 165 3.47 13.45 -14.29
CA ASN A 165 2.12 12.96 -14.48
C ASN A 165 1.22 13.50 -13.37
N TYR A 166 -0.03 13.75 -13.70
CA TYR A 166 -1.01 14.30 -12.77
C TYR A 166 -2.17 13.35 -12.61
N LEU A 167 -2.73 13.33 -11.41
CA LEU A 167 -3.98 12.65 -11.08
C LEU A 167 -5.01 13.72 -10.72
N ILE A 168 -6.18 13.66 -11.34
CA ILE A 168 -7.37 14.43 -10.96
C ILE A 168 -8.56 13.52 -11.18
N GLY A 169 -9.34 13.27 -10.14
CA GLY A 169 -10.49 12.38 -10.21
C GLY A 169 -11.59 12.76 -9.23
N ALA A 170 -12.76 12.20 -9.48
CA ALA A 170 -13.91 12.30 -8.60
C ALA A 170 -14.59 10.95 -8.49
N GLU A 171 -15.23 10.69 -7.35
CA GLU A 171 -15.96 9.45 -7.11
C GLU A 171 -17.21 9.69 -6.26
N VAL A 172 -18.15 8.78 -6.40
CA VAL A 172 -19.34 8.69 -5.55
C VAL A 172 -19.41 7.27 -4.99
N GLY A 173 -19.58 7.16 -3.70
CA GLY A 173 -19.71 5.89 -2.98
C GLY A 173 -21.10 5.66 -2.44
N TYR A 174 -21.45 4.40 -2.30
CA TYR A 174 -22.70 3.93 -1.72
C TYR A 174 -22.44 2.75 -0.77
N THR A 175 -23.02 2.82 0.41
CA THR A 175 -22.93 1.78 1.46
C THR A 175 -24.29 1.09 1.60
N PRO A 176 -24.56 0.00 0.85
CA PRO A 176 -25.82 -0.73 0.94
C PRO A 176 -26.02 -1.39 2.31
N MET A 177 -24.93 -1.82 2.96
CA MET A 177 -24.92 -2.41 4.30
C MET A 177 -23.63 -2.04 5.03
N ALA A 178 -23.59 -2.16 6.34
CA ALA A 178 -22.45 -1.71 7.19
C ALA A 178 -21.07 -2.23 6.77
N ASN A 179 -21.00 -3.40 6.15
CA ASN A 179 -19.76 -4.07 5.79
C ASN A 179 -19.46 -4.04 4.28
N LEU A 180 -20.29 -3.39 3.48
CA LEU A 180 -20.12 -3.29 2.03
C LEU A 180 -20.18 -1.83 1.59
N TRP A 181 -19.13 -1.36 0.99
CA TRP A 181 -19.06 -0.07 0.34
C TRP A 181 -18.66 -0.27 -1.14
N VAL A 182 -19.38 0.40 -2.02
CA VAL A 182 -19.16 0.38 -3.46
C VAL A 182 -19.02 1.81 -3.94
N SER A 183 -18.03 2.12 -4.74
CA SER A 183 -17.91 3.42 -5.39
C SER A 183 -17.71 3.29 -6.89
N ALA A 184 -18.15 4.32 -7.60
CA ALA A 184 -17.82 4.55 -9.00
C ALA A 184 -17.12 5.91 -9.12
N GLY A 185 -16.05 5.96 -9.87
CA GLY A 185 -15.27 7.16 -10.06
C GLY A 185 -14.73 7.29 -11.48
N TYR A 186 -14.22 8.47 -11.77
CA TYR A 186 -13.57 8.78 -13.03
C TYR A 186 -12.35 9.65 -12.79
N ASN A 187 -11.20 9.20 -13.31
CA ASN A 187 -9.97 9.98 -13.36
C ASN A 187 -9.83 10.67 -14.70
N PHE A 188 -9.90 11.97 -14.71
CA PHE A 188 -9.70 12.81 -15.90
C PHE A 188 -8.24 12.77 -16.37
N LYS A 189 -7.31 12.62 -15.44
CA LYS A 189 -5.89 12.36 -15.63
C LYS A 189 -5.46 11.32 -14.59
N GLY A 190 -4.43 10.54 -14.92
CA GLY A 190 -3.93 9.52 -14.02
C GLY A 190 -2.50 9.12 -14.34
N TYR A 191 -1.88 8.39 -13.42
CA TYR A 191 -0.55 7.80 -13.54
C TYR A 191 -0.54 6.40 -12.94
N HIS A 192 0.50 5.65 -13.26
CA HIS A 192 0.70 4.31 -12.74
C HIS A 192 2.16 4.08 -12.37
N ASP A 193 2.39 3.49 -11.21
CA ASP A 193 3.67 2.92 -10.79
C ASP A 193 3.36 1.82 -9.77
N ASP A 194 3.85 0.62 -10.00
CA ASP A 194 3.54 -0.57 -9.20
C ASP A 194 4.07 -0.50 -7.76
N ASP A 195 5.07 0.31 -7.51
CA ASP A 195 5.78 0.37 -6.23
C ASP A 195 5.28 1.50 -5.32
N ILE A 196 5.03 2.68 -5.88
CA ILE A 196 4.76 3.90 -5.10
C ILE A 196 3.38 4.52 -5.36
N ALA A 197 2.78 4.27 -6.52
CA ALA A 197 1.41 4.68 -6.79
C ALA A 197 0.45 3.57 -6.35
N SER A 198 -0.24 3.77 -5.26
CA SER A 198 -1.14 2.76 -4.71
C SER A 198 -2.40 2.59 -5.57
N GLY A 199 -2.51 1.43 -6.22
CA GLY A 199 -3.74 0.93 -6.82
C GLY A 199 -3.95 1.27 -8.30
N SER A 200 -4.72 0.42 -8.96
CA SER A 200 -5.15 0.56 -10.36
C SER A 200 -6.08 1.74 -10.59
N ASP A 201 -6.63 2.31 -9.54
CA ASP A 201 -7.56 3.43 -9.52
C ASP A 201 -6.90 4.81 -9.70
N ASN A 202 -5.58 4.85 -9.83
CA ASN A 202 -4.83 6.06 -10.17
C ASN A 202 -4.64 6.24 -11.69
N GLN A 203 -4.99 5.26 -12.51
CA GLN A 203 -4.95 5.36 -13.96
C GLN A 203 -6.09 6.24 -14.50
N GLN A 204 -5.89 6.82 -15.68
CA GLN A 204 -6.94 7.58 -16.38
C GLN A 204 -8.09 6.65 -16.79
N GLY A 205 -9.32 7.07 -16.53
CA GLY A 205 -10.52 6.36 -16.94
C GLY A 205 -11.54 6.17 -15.81
N ALA A 206 -12.60 5.44 -16.14
CA ALA A 206 -13.61 5.06 -15.19
C ALA A 206 -13.14 3.86 -14.34
N TYR A 207 -13.47 3.85 -13.08
CA TYR A 207 -13.21 2.74 -12.19
C TYR A 207 -14.39 2.46 -11.25
N ILE A 208 -14.46 1.21 -10.79
CA ILE A 208 -15.37 0.80 -9.73
C ILE A 208 -14.50 0.23 -8.60
N ARG A 209 -14.77 0.64 -7.38
CA ARG A 209 -14.11 0.13 -6.18
C ARG A 209 -15.11 -0.55 -5.29
N LEU A 210 -14.76 -1.71 -4.79
CA LEU A 210 -15.55 -2.47 -3.85
C LEU A 210 -14.72 -2.73 -2.60
N ARG A 211 -15.26 -2.36 -1.45
CA ARG A 211 -14.67 -2.65 -0.14
C ARG A 211 -15.63 -3.48 0.66
N PHE A 212 -15.20 -4.66 1.02
CA PHE A 212 -15.97 -5.58 1.83
C PHE A 212 -15.21 -5.90 3.12
N LYS A 213 -15.83 -5.70 4.26
CA LYS A 213 -15.25 -6.01 5.57
C LYS A 213 -15.85 -7.31 6.08
N PHE A 214 -14.98 -8.32 6.24
CA PHE A 214 -15.34 -9.58 6.88
C PHE A 214 -15.16 -9.44 8.38
N ASP A 215 -16.25 -9.43 9.13
CA ASP A 215 -16.28 -9.49 10.59
C ASP A 215 -17.38 -10.43 11.07
N GLU A 216 -17.44 -10.66 12.39
CA GLU A 216 -18.44 -11.52 13.04
C GLU A 216 -19.88 -11.05 12.82
N ASP A 217 -20.07 -9.77 12.48
CA ASP A 217 -21.35 -9.14 12.21
C ASP A 217 -21.74 -9.17 10.72
N LEU A 218 -21.05 -9.96 9.89
CA LEU A 218 -21.25 -10.01 8.44
C LEU A 218 -22.70 -10.20 8.00
N PHE A 219 -23.45 -10.99 8.76
CA PHE A 219 -24.84 -11.32 8.49
C PHE A 219 -25.83 -10.49 9.32
N ASN A 220 -25.33 -9.62 10.21
CA ASN A 220 -26.19 -8.71 10.96
C ASN A 220 -26.56 -7.51 10.09
N LYS A 221 -27.86 -7.25 9.93
CA LYS A 221 -28.38 -6.08 9.20
C LYS A 221 -28.21 -4.79 10.03
N LYS A 222 -26.99 -4.50 10.48
CA LYS A 222 -26.70 -3.22 11.13
C LYS A 222 -26.78 -2.11 10.09
N ARG A 223 -27.36 -0.97 10.48
CA ARG A 223 -27.38 0.23 9.63
C ARG A 223 -25.95 0.78 9.52
N PRO A 224 -25.53 1.21 8.33
CA PRO A 224 -24.25 1.90 8.20
C PRO A 224 -24.28 3.18 9.05
N THR A 225 -23.16 3.49 9.70
CA THR A 225 -22.97 4.71 10.47
C THR A 225 -21.86 5.53 9.86
N VAL A 226 -22.09 6.85 9.74
CA VAL A 226 -21.08 7.79 9.28
C VAL A 226 -19.89 7.74 10.21
N ASN A 227 -18.73 7.38 9.65
CA ASN A 227 -17.45 7.39 10.33
C ASN A 227 -17.47 6.76 11.74
N SER A 228 -17.92 5.51 11.83
CA SER A 228 -18.02 4.77 13.10
C SER A 228 -16.70 4.70 13.89
N ARG A 229 -15.55 4.95 13.22
CA ARG A 229 -14.22 5.03 13.84
C ARG A 229 -14.05 6.22 14.79
N MET A 230 -14.82 7.29 14.62
CA MET A 230 -14.80 8.47 15.50
C MET A 230 -15.70 8.35 16.73
N MET A 231 -16.28 7.20 17.00
CA MET A 231 -17.01 6.96 18.23
C MET A 231 -16.04 6.48 19.32
N PRO A 232 -15.93 7.14 20.47
CA PRO A 232 -15.22 6.58 21.59
C PRO A 232 -15.88 5.26 21.99
N ASN A 233 -15.05 4.21 22.08
CA ASN A 233 -15.37 2.92 22.71
C ASN A 233 -16.73 2.29 22.37
N GLY A 234 -16.97 1.98 21.10
CA GLY A 234 -17.96 0.94 20.74
C GLY A 234 -19.42 1.18 21.11
N GLU A 235 -19.78 2.31 21.69
CA GLU A 235 -21.17 2.64 21.95
C GLU A 235 -21.86 3.12 20.67
N VAL A 236 -22.51 2.19 19.99
CA VAL A 236 -23.53 2.49 18.99
C VAL A 236 -24.73 3.04 19.75
N THR A 237 -24.84 4.35 19.87
CA THR A 237 -26.11 4.96 20.32
C THR A 237 -27.18 4.68 19.25
N THR A 238 -27.91 3.60 19.43
CA THR A 238 -29.22 3.41 18.81
C THR A 238 -30.14 4.49 19.35
N LYS A 239 -30.49 5.48 18.53
CA LYS A 239 -31.71 6.25 18.63
C LYS A 239 -32.58 5.94 17.45
#